data_52c61e41c943eb5625c428ad71db700a
#
_entry.id   52c61e41c943eb5625c428ad71db700a
#
_cell.length_a   1.000
_cell.length_b   1.000
_cell.length_c   1.000
_cell.angle_alpha   90.00
_cell.angle_beta   90.00
_cell.angle_gamma   90.00
#
_symmetry.space_group_name_H-M   'P 1'
#
loop_
_entity.id
_entity.type
_entity.pdbx_description
1 polymer ?
#
loop_
_entity_poly.entity_id
_entity_poly.type
_entity_poly.pdbx_seq_one_letter_code
_entity_poly.pdbx_strand_id
1 'polypeptide(L)'
;MARKVERQVAKSAAALLLENRIGEQFDAIVTGAADKGTWVRLLPLPIEGRLEGDVRGLDVGHRLRVQLTQTDVERGYIDFKKVSG
;
A
#
# COMPACT_ATOMS: atom_id res chain seq x y z
N MET A 1 3.86 -7.31 25.68
CA MET A 1 2.57 -6.93 25.27
C MET A 1 2.27 -7.26 23.82
N ALA A 2 1.13 -7.78 23.60
CA ALA A 2 0.71 -8.34 22.33
C ALA A 2 0.47 -7.32 21.22
N ARG A 3 0.30 -6.05 21.53
CA ARG A 3 -0.07 -5.04 20.53
C ARG A 3 0.92 -4.88 19.38
N LYS A 4 2.21 -4.86 19.68
CA LYS A 4 3.22 -4.77 18.62
C LYS A 4 3.23 -6.02 17.77
N VAL A 5 3.09 -7.16 18.40
CA VAL A 5 3.06 -8.46 17.72
C VAL A 5 1.83 -8.55 16.84
N GLU A 6 0.68 -8.09 17.31
CA GLU A 6 -0.56 -8.10 16.56
C GLU A 6 -0.47 -7.25 15.30
N ARG A 7 0.15 -6.06 15.39
CA ARG A 7 0.34 -5.20 14.21
C ARG A 7 1.25 -5.84 13.18
N GLN A 8 2.32 -6.48 13.64
CA GLN A 8 3.26 -7.16 12.77
C GLN A 8 2.57 -8.32 12.04
N VAL A 9 1.79 -9.10 12.75
CA VAL A 9 1.05 -10.22 12.19
C VAL A 9 0.02 -9.73 11.16
N ALA A 10 -0.68 -8.65 11.45
CA ALA A 10 -1.67 -8.10 10.53
C ALA A 10 -1.03 -7.61 9.23
N LYS A 11 0.11 -6.93 9.31
CA LYS A 11 0.84 -6.47 8.12
C LYS A 11 1.36 -7.64 7.29
N SER A 12 1.90 -8.66 7.94
CA SER A 12 2.39 -9.85 7.27
C SER A 12 1.26 -10.62 6.62
N ALA A 13 0.11 -10.72 7.26
CA ALA A 13 -1.06 -11.37 6.70
C ALA A 13 -1.56 -10.64 5.45
N ALA A 14 -1.59 -9.30 5.47
CA ALA A 14 -1.97 -8.52 4.30
C ALA A 14 -1.01 -8.73 3.14
N ALA A 15 0.31 -8.73 3.40
CA ALA A 15 1.31 -8.99 2.39
C ALA A 15 1.16 -10.41 1.82
N LEU A 16 0.88 -11.39 2.66
CA LEU A 16 0.66 -12.77 2.24
C LEU A 16 -0.56 -12.89 1.32
N LEU A 17 -1.65 -12.21 1.64
CA LEU A 17 -2.85 -12.21 0.82
C LEU A 17 -2.59 -11.66 -0.58
N LEU A 18 -1.68 -10.70 -0.70
CA LEU A 18 -1.39 -10.02 -1.96
C LEU A 18 -0.22 -10.62 -2.74
N GLU A 19 0.56 -11.53 -2.16
CA GLU A 19 1.79 -11.99 -2.82
C GLU A 19 1.55 -12.67 -4.16
N ASN A 20 0.39 -13.30 -4.36
CA ASN A 20 0.02 -13.92 -5.62
C ASN A 20 -0.75 -12.99 -6.55
N ARG A 21 -0.87 -11.72 -6.18
CA ARG A 21 -1.62 -10.72 -6.93
C ARG A 21 -0.74 -9.59 -7.44
N ILE A 22 0.58 -9.82 -7.46
CA ILE A 22 1.53 -8.84 -7.99
C ILE A 22 1.22 -8.58 -9.47
N GLY A 23 1.18 -7.30 -9.86
CA GLY A 23 0.78 -6.87 -11.19
C GLY A 23 -0.69 -6.50 -11.29
N GLU A 24 -1.49 -6.86 -10.32
CA GLU A 24 -2.91 -6.52 -10.28
C GLU A 24 -3.12 -5.04 -9.95
N GLN A 25 -4.16 -4.43 -10.52
CA GLN A 25 -4.46 -3.02 -10.30
C GLN A 25 -5.64 -2.85 -9.36
N PHE A 26 -5.60 -1.78 -8.58
CA PHE A 26 -6.65 -1.46 -7.60
C PHE A 26 -6.93 0.04 -7.59
N ASP A 27 -8.16 0.38 -7.27
CA ASP A 27 -8.50 1.75 -6.91
C ASP A 27 -8.00 2.02 -5.49
N ALA A 28 -7.44 3.20 -5.28
CA ALA A 28 -6.85 3.56 -4.00
C ALA A 28 -7.04 5.04 -3.70
N ILE A 29 -6.79 5.39 -2.44
CA ILE A 29 -6.83 6.77 -1.97
C ILE A 29 -5.54 7.05 -1.21
N VAL A 30 -4.98 8.23 -1.40
CA VAL A 30 -3.78 8.66 -0.68
C VAL A 30 -4.16 8.93 0.78
N THR A 31 -3.47 8.26 1.70
CA THR A 31 -3.70 8.41 3.15
C THR A 31 -2.56 9.12 3.86
N GLY A 32 -1.39 9.22 3.22
CA GLY A 32 -0.25 9.94 3.77
C GLY A 32 0.64 10.45 2.65
N ALA A 33 1.04 11.72 2.75
CA ALA A 33 1.96 12.34 1.80
C ALA A 33 2.95 13.21 2.59
N ALA A 34 4.21 12.78 2.59
CA ALA A 34 5.26 13.46 3.34
C ALA A 34 6.58 13.28 2.59
N ASP A 35 7.61 13.99 3.07
CA ASP A 35 8.94 13.89 2.48
C ASP A 35 9.50 12.46 2.50
N LYS A 36 9.09 11.68 3.49
CA LYS A 36 9.53 10.29 3.64
C LYS A 36 8.87 9.33 2.65
N GLY A 37 7.75 9.71 2.09
CA GLY A 37 7.04 8.87 1.14
C GLY A 37 5.56 9.18 1.07
N THR A 38 4.89 8.44 0.20
CA THR A 38 3.46 8.54 0.00
C THR A 38 2.84 7.19 0.25
N TRP A 39 1.75 7.15 1.00
CA TRP A 39 1.02 5.94 1.33
C TRP A 39 -0.38 5.99 0.76
N VAL A 40 -0.86 4.83 0.34
CA VAL A 40 -2.21 4.69 -0.20
C VAL A 40 -2.91 3.54 0.50
N ARG A 41 -4.24 3.64 0.55
CA ARG A 41 -5.10 2.58 1.04
C ARG A 41 -5.97 2.12 -0.12
N LEU A 42 -6.07 0.81 -0.32
CA LEU A 42 -6.94 0.24 -1.34
C LEU A 42 -8.40 0.49 -0.96
N LEU A 43 -9.24 0.81 -1.94
CA LEU A 43 -10.66 1.01 -1.70
C LEU A 43 -11.44 -0.30 -1.55
N PRO A 44 -11.16 -1.32 -2.38
CA PRO A 44 -11.88 -2.60 -2.25
C PRO A 44 -11.41 -3.45 -1.06
N LEU A 45 -10.20 -3.23 -0.56
CA LEU A 45 -9.62 -4.01 0.52
C LEU A 45 -9.02 -3.07 1.57
N PRO A 46 -9.16 -3.34 2.87
CA PRO A 46 -8.60 -2.48 3.91
C PRO A 46 -7.08 -2.67 4.07
N ILE A 47 -6.35 -2.47 3.00
CA ILE A 47 -4.90 -2.68 2.94
C ILE A 47 -4.23 -1.37 2.56
N GLU A 48 -3.23 -0.98 3.34
CA GLU A 48 -2.42 0.20 3.09
C GLU A 48 -1.02 -0.21 2.67
N GLY A 49 -0.45 0.52 1.72
CA GLY A 49 0.90 0.29 1.27
C GLY A 49 1.57 1.58 0.81
N ARG A 50 2.85 1.48 0.50
CA ARG A 50 3.64 2.61 0.04
C ARG A 50 3.50 2.76 -1.47
N LEU A 51 3.35 4.01 -1.90
CA LEU A 51 3.31 4.33 -3.33
C LEU A 51 4.71 4.73 -3.79
N GLU A 52 5.25 4.00 -4.77
CA GLU A 52 6.56 4.26 -5.33
C GLU A 52 6.46 5.01 -6.65
N GLY A 53 7.59 5.54 -7.12
CA GLY A 53 7.67 6.23 -8.39
C GLY A 53 7.30 7.70 -8.28
N ASP A 54 6.71 8.25 -9.33
CA ASP A 54 6.35 9.65 -9.38
C ASP A 54 5.09 9.92 -8.57
N VAL A 55 5.27 10.59 -7.43
CA VAL A 55 4.18 10.93 -6.52
C VAL A 55 3.91 12.42 -6.47
N ARG A 56 4.48 13.18 -7.40
CA ARG A 56 4.30 14.64 -7.43
C ARG A 56 2.83 15.00 -7.67
N GLY A 57 2.36 15.99 -6.94
CA GLY A 57 0.98 16.46 -7.05
C GLY A 57 -0.05 15.62 -6.32
N LEU A 58 0.36 14.54 -5.69
CA LEU A 58 -0.54 13.71 -4.89
C LEU A 58 -0.64 14.25 -3.47
N ASP A 59 -1.83 14.32 -2.95
CA ASP A 59 -2.10 14.77 -1.59
C ASP A 59 -3.11 13.85 -0.92
N VAL A 60 -3.20 13.93 0.41
CA VAL A 60 -4.13 13.12 1.17
C VAL A 60 -5.56 13.33 0.65
N GLY A 61 -6.26 12.23 0.42
CA GLY A 61 -7.61 12.26 -0.14
C GLY A 61 -7.66 12.13 -1.65
N HIS A 62 -6.53 12.23 -2.34
CA HIS A 62 -6.48 12.06 -3.79
C HIS A 62 -6.76 10.60 -4.16
N ARG A 63 -7.69 10.38 -5.07
CA ARG A 63 -8.01 9.03 -5.57
C ARG A 63 -7.21 8.74 -6.84
N LEU A 64 -6.75 7.50 -6.94
CA LEU A 64 -5.94 7.08 -8.09
C LEU A 64 -6.05 5.57 -8.28
N ARG A 65 -5.51 5.12 -9.41
CA ARG A 65 -5.37 3.69 -9.68
C ARG A 65 -3.91 3.30 -9.48
N VAL A 66 -3.70 2.22 -8.77
CA VAL A 66 -2.35 1.73 -8.46
C VAL A 66 -2.19 0.29 -8.90
N GLN A 67 -0.95 -0.13 -9.09
CA GLN A 67 -0.60 -1.51 -9.40
C GLN A 67 0.30 -2.05 -8.29
N LEU A 68 -0.01 -3.25 -7.82
CA LEU A 68 0.82 -3.93 -6.83
C LEU A 68 2.13 -4.35 -7.48
N THR A 69 3.25 -3.89 -6.91
CA THR A 69 4.58 -4.16 -7.46
C THR A 69 5.36 -5.17 -6.63
N GLN A 70 5.22 -5.15 -5.33
CA GLN A 70 6.02 -5.98 -4.45
C GLN A 70 5.34 -6.19 -3.10
N THR A 71 5.55 -7.37 -2.53
CA THR A 71 5.18 -7.67 -1.15
C THR A 71 6.37 -8.30 -0.44
N ASP A 72 6.50 -7.99 0.85
CA ASP A 72 7.50 -8.58 1.73
C ASP A 72 6.78 -9.10 2.96
N VAL A 73 6.49 -10.39 2.96
CA VAL A 73 5.72 -11.02 4.04
C VAL A 73 6.44 -10.94 5.38
N GLU A 74 7.75 -11.11 5.39
CA GLU A 74 8.54 -11.06 6.63
C GLU A 74 8.45 -9.69 7.30
N ARG A 75 8.58 -8.63 6.51
CA ARG A 75 8.57 -7.26 7.02
C ARG A 75 7.19 -6.64 7.03
N GLY A 76 6.24 -7.26 6.34
CA GLY A 76 4.89 -6.72 6.20
C GLY A 76 4.81 -5.51 5.29
N TYR A 77 5.72 -5.37 4.33
CA TYR A 77 5.73 -4.26 3.39
C TYR A 77 4.94 -4.60 2.14
N ILE A 78 4.23 -3.62 1.64
CA ILE A 78 3.44 -3.70 0.41
C ILE A 78 3.70 -2.43 -0.38
N ASP A 79 4.16 -2.60 -1.62
CA ASP A 79 4.51 -1.48 -2.49
C ASP A 79 3.62 -1.44 -3.72
N PHE A 80 3.21 -0.24 -4.08
CA PHE A 80 2.40 0.04 -5.25
C PHE A 80 3.07 1.08 -6.13
N LYS A 81 2.67 1.14 -7.40
CA LYS A 81 3.02 2.24 -8.29
C LYS A 81 1.76 2.86 -8.86
N LYS A 82 1.83 4.14 -9.17
CA LYS A 82 0.72 4.86 -9.80
C LYS A 82 0.52 4.37 -11.24
N VAL A 83 -0.71 4.06 -11.59
CA VAL A 83 -1.09 3.71 -12.98
C VAL A 83 -1.77 4.89 -13.64
N SER A 84 -2.75 5.49 -12.97
CA SER A 84 -3.48 6.63 -13.47
C SER A 84 -4.12 7.42 -12.34
N GLY A 85 -4.54 8.60 -12.64
CA GLY A 85 -5.15 9.50 -11.67
C GLY A 85 -4.27 10.67 -11.39
#